data_3b5248255863fb50a6272811f09553ca
#
_entry.id   3b5248255863fb50a6272811f09553ca
#
_cell.length_a   1.000
_cell.length_b   1.000
_cell.length_c   1.000
_cell.angle_alpha   90.00
_cell.angle_beta   90.00
_cell.angle_gamma   90.00
#
_symmetry.space_group_name_H-M   'P 1'
#
loop_
_entity.id
_entity.type
_entity.pdbx_description
1 polymer ?
#
loop_
_entity_poly.entity_id
_entity_poly.type
_entity_poly.pdbx_seq_one_letter_code
_entity_poly.pdbx_strand_id
1 'polypeptide(L)'
;MYKKKRQFEMALQSIETFKNPKVNLEQYQTPAKIAADILWNAHAMGDIQGMKVADLACGTGIFSIGSALLGAAEVVGVDVDPDAVEIARQETAQRGLGEVARYIMGDVTQFNEKADTVIQNPPFGAQKINRKEIDRLFMKKAIEVAPVVYSFHIMETEEFVRNYFCKLGGEVTNVFRYRFPLPKIYDFHQKENVEVDVVVLRVLRD
;
A
#
# COMPACT_ATOMS: atom_id res chain seq x y z
N MET A 1 -21.43 4.94 2.11
CA MET A 1 -20.26 5.23 2.98
C MET A 1 -20.38 4.43 4.28
N TYR A 2 -19.31 3.81 4.76
CA TYR A 2 -19.29 3.02 6.00
C TYR A 2 -19.41 3.93 7.23
N LYS A 3 -20.32 3.57 8.15
CA LYS A 3 -20.52 4.31 9.41
C LYS A 3 -19.60 3.85 10.55
N LYS A 4 -19.02 2.65 10.43
CA LYS A 4 -18.15 2.03 11.45
C LYS A 4 -16.94 1.39 10.80
N LYS A 5 -15.75 1.63 11.36
CA LYS A 5 -14.48 1.02 10.90
C LYS A 5 -14.55 -0.51 10.82
N ARG A 6 -15.23 -1.18 11.78
CA ARG A 6 -15.40 -2.64 11.78
C ARG A 6 -16.14 -3.15 10.53
N GLN A 7 -17.16 -2.45 10.05
CA GLN A 7 -17.87 -2.83 8.83
C GLN A 7 -16.98 -2.70 7.60
N PHE A 8 -16.18 -1.65 7.56
CA PHE A 8 -15.18 -1.44 6.52
C PHE A 8 -14.07 -2.51 6.54
N GLU A 9 -13.55 -2.84 7.73
CA GLU A 9 -12.58 -3.93 7.91
C GLU A 9 -13.13 -5.28 7.38
N MET A 10 -14.40 -5.61 7.72
CA MET A 10 -15.05 -6.83 7.20
C MET A 10 -15.16 -6.83 5.67
N ALA A 11 -15.41 -5.68 5.05
CA ALA A 11 -15.44 -5.57 3.60
C ALA A 11 -14.04 -5.78 2.98
N LEU A 12 -12.99 -5.26 3.60
CA LEU A 12 -11.61 -5.51 3.16
C LEU A 12 -11.18 -6.97 3.37
N GLN A 13 -11.65 -7.61 4.44
CA GLN A 13 -11.33 -9.01 4.72
C GLN A 13 -11.91 -9.98 3.67
N SER A 14 -12.94 -9.58 2.94
CA SER A 14 -13.54 -10.39 1.86
C SER A 14 -12.80 -10.27 0.51
N ILE A 15 -11.78 -9.44 0.40
CA ILE A 15 -10.98 -9.30 -0.81
C ILE A 15 -10.09 -10.54 -0.99
N GLU A 16 -10.11 -11.11 -2.19
CA GLU A 16 -9.33 -12.29 -2.51
C GLU A 16 -7.82 -12.00 -2.40
N THR A 17 -7.09 -12.94 -1.80
CA THR A 17 -5.64 -12.83 -1.64
C THR A 17 -4.92 -13.46 -2.84
N PHE A 18 -3.59 -13.38 -2.86
CA PHE A 18 -2.77 -14.04 -3.87
C PHE A 18 -3.04 -15.55 -3.89
N LYS A 19 -3.39 -16.11 -5.06
CA LYS A 19 -3.60 -17.54 -5.27
C LYS A 19 -2.29 -18.32 -5.21
N ASN A 20 -1.25 -17.77 -5.82
CA ASN A 20 0.10 -18.34 -5.90
C ASN A 20 1.11 -17.23 -5.57
N PRO A 21 1.36 -16.91 -4.29
CA PRO A 21 2.25 -15.82 -3.92
C PRO A 21 3.68 -16.08 -4.39
N LYS A 22 4.25 -15.11 -5.10
CA LYS A 22 5.61 -15.16 -5.65
C LYS A 22 6.59 -14.65 -4.60
N VAL A 23 7.41 -15.56 -4.10
CA VAL A 23 8.40 -15.28 -3.04
C VAL A 23 9.38 -14.18 -3.47
N ASN A 24 9.83 -14.20 -4.73
CA ASN A 24 10.76 -13.21 -5.28
C ASN A 24 10.15 -11.79 -5.42
N LEU A 25 8.84 -11.66 -5.33
CA LEU A 25 8.12 -10.37 -5.29
C LEU A 25 7.66 -10.01 -3.88
N GLU A 26 8.00 -10.82 -2.88
CA GLU A 26 7.59 -10.64 -1.48
C GLU A 26 6.06 -10.44 -1.34
N GLN A 27 5.29 -11.26 -2.05
CA GLN A 27 3.84 -11.15 -2.09
C GLN A 27 3.21 -11.68 -0.81
N TYR A 28 2.67 -10.77 -0.04
CA TYR A 28 1.79 -11.04 1.10
C TYR A 28 0.72 -9.95 1.13
N GLN A 29 -0.50 -10.34 1.45
CA GLN A 29 -1.58 -9.37 1.57
C GLN A 29 -1.44 -8.60 2.87
N THR A 30 -1.59 -7.28 2.81
CA THR A 30 -1.74 -6.47 4.02
C THR A 30 -2.96 -6.95 4.80
N PRO A 31 -2.83 -7.26 6.11
CA PRO A 31 -3.98 -7.66 6.91
C PRO A 31 -5.09 -6.62 6.86
N ALA A 32 -6.33 -7.07 6.65
CA ALA A 32 -7.49 -6.19 6.52
C ALA A 32 -7.64 -5.21 7.70
N LYS A 33 -7.28 -5.65 8.91
CA LYS A 33 -7.27 -4.80 10.12
C LYS A 33 -6.31 -3.62 9.99
N ILE A 34 -5.10 -3.84 9.46
CA ILE A 34 -4.07 -2.81 9.27
C ILE A 34 -4.49 -1.88 8.12
N ALA A 35 -4.91 -2.46 6.99
CA ALA A 35 -5.38 -1.69 5.84
C ALA A 35 -6.58 -0.80 6.22
N ALA A 36 -7.56 -1.35 6.96
CA ALA A 36 -8.71 -0.59 7.44
C ALA A 36 -8.30 0.52 8.40
N ASP A 37 -7.32 0.31 9.27
CA ASP A 37 -6.86 1.33 10.20
C ASP A 37 -6.20 2.49 9.48
N ILE A 38 -5.27 2.22 8.57
CA ILE A 38 -4.59 3.26 7.78
C ILE A 38 -5.58 4.02 6.90
N LEU A 39 -6.41 3.34 6.13
CA LEU A 39 -7.39 3.98 5.25
C LEU A 39 -8.43 4.80 6.01
N TRP A 40 -8.86 4.31 7.19
CA TRP A 40 -9.80 5.05 8.04
C TRP A 40 -9.20 6.34 8.60
N ASN A 41 -7.94 6.31 9.02
CA ASN A 41 -7.20 7.50 9.44
C ASN A 41 -6.98 8.46 8.26
N ALA A 42 -6.56 7.95 7.10
CA ALA A 42 -6.37 8.76 5.90
C ALA A 42 -7.68 9.44 5.46
N HIS A 43 -8.81 8.72 5.52
CA HIS A 43 -10.12 9.29 5.25
C HIS A 43 -10.49 10.38 6.25
N ALA A 44 -10.25 10.16 7.54
CA ALA A 44 -10.52 11.16 8.59
C ALA A 44 -9.67 12.43 8.47
N MET A 45 -8.47 12.32 7.88
CA MET A 45 -7.58 13.44 7.58
C MET A 45 -7.92 14.17 6.27
N GLY A 46 -8.92 13.69 5.50
CA GLY A 46 -9.32 14.29 4.23
C GLY A 46 -8.47 13.84 3.04
N ASP A 47 -7.62 12.83 3.20
CA ASP A 47 -6.66 12.41 2.18
C ASP A 47 -7.24 11.38 1.18
N ILE A 48 -8.51 10.95 1.33
CA ILE A 48 -9.14 9.90 0.50
C ILE A 48 -10.40 10.40 -0.20
N GLN A 49 -11.38 10.92 0.55
CA GLN A 49 -12.68 11.26 -0.02
C GLN A 49 -12.58 12.38 -1.04
N GLY A 50 -13.05 12.14 -2.25
CA GLY A 50 -13.00 13.08 -3.37
C GLY A 50 -11.61 13.25 -4.00
N MET A 51 -10.60 12.53 -3.51
CA MET A 51 -9.22 12.60 -3.98
C MET A 51 -8.93 11.56 -5.07
N LYS A 52 -7.95 11.84 -5.92
CA LYS A 52 -7.30 10.85 -6.76
C LYS A 52 -6.21 10.14 -5.94
N VAL A 53 -6.35 8.81 -5.80
CA VAL A 53 -5.42 7.98 -5.01
C VAL A 53 -4.61 7.09 -5.94
N ALA A 54 -3.29 7.05 -5.78
CA ALA A 54 -2.41 6.08 -6.42
C ALA A 54 -1.94 5.04 -5.40
N ASP A 55 -2.10 3.76 -5.73
CA ASP A 55 -1.68 2.60 -4.93
C ASP A 55 -0.48 1.96 -5.62
N LEU A 56 0.72 2.24 -5.12
CA LEU A 56 1.98 1.78 -5.73
C LEU A 56 2.41 0.44 -5.11
N ALA A 57 2.62 -0.57 -5.94
CA ALA A 57 2.68 -1.99 -5.60
C ALA A 57 1.36 -2.49 -5.00
N CYS A 58 0.27 -2.33 -5.77
CA CYS A 58 -1.09 -2.53 -5.28
C CYS A 58 -1.45 -3.99 -4.96
N GLY A 59 -0.67 -4.97 -5.46
CA GLY A 59 -0.98 -6.38 -5.29
C GLY A 59 -2.40 -6.71 -5.73
N THR A 60 -3.16 -7.40 -4.89
CA THR A 60 -4.57 -7.75 -5.15
C THR A 60 -5.56 -6.62 -4.86
N GLY A 61 -5.07 -5.39 -4.62
CA GLY A 61 -5.87 -4.16 -4.62
C GLY A 61 -6.50 -3.77 -3.28
N ILE A 62 -6.03 -4.25 -2.14
CA ILE A 62 -6.67 -3.97 -0.85
C ILE A 62 -6.75 -2.46 -0.53
N PHE A 63 -5.69 -1.69 -0.81
CA PHE A 63 -5.70 -0.24 -0.62
C PHE A 63 -6.48 0.48 -1.72
N SER A 64 -6.38 0.02 -2.97
CA SER A 64 -7.13 0.56 -4.11
C SER A 64 -8.64 0.43 -3.88
N ILE A 65 -9.11 -0.79 -3.60
CA ILE A 65 -10.53 -1.07 -3.35
C ILE A 65 -11.00 -0.33 -2.09
N GLY A 66 -10.19 -0.36 -1.04
CA GLY A 66 -10.50 0.34 0.20
C GLY A 66 -10.65 1.85 0.03
N SER A 67 -9.79 2.48 -0.77
CA SER A 67 -9.88 3.92 -1.09
C SER A 67 -11.14 4.23 -1.88
N ALA A 68 -11.49 3.41 -2.89
CA ALA A 68 -12.72 3.55 -3.64
C ALA A 68 -13.97 3.40 -2.75
N LEU A 69 -13.98 2.43 -1.83
CA LEU A 69 -15.06 2.22 -0.86
C LEU A 69 -15.23 3.38 0.12
N LEU A 70 -14.17 4.15 0.39
CA LEU A 70 -14.18 5.36 1.23
C LEU A 70 -14.44 6.65 0.44
N GLY A 71 -14.78 6.53 -0.85
CA GLY A 71 -15.23 7.67 -1.66
C GLY A 71 -14.11 8.44 -2.35
N ALA A 72 -12.98 7.81 -2.65
CA ALA A 72 -12.01 8.38 -3.59
C ALA A 72 -12.70 8.70 -4.93
N ALA A 73 -12.32 9.81 -5.57
CA ALA A 73 -12.87 10.20 -6.87
C ALA A 73 -12.32 9.32 -8.01
N GLU A 74 -11.05 8.98 -7.92
CA GLU A 74 -10.34 8.08 -8.84
C GLU A 74 -9.29 7.29 -8.07
N VAL A 75 -9.10 6.03 -8.43
CA VAL A 75 -8.02 5.20 -7.89
C VAL A 75 -7.25 4.55 -9.02
N VAL A 76 -5.92 4.61 -8.95
CA VAL A 76 -5.01 3.94 -9.89
C VAL A 76 -4.09 3.02 -9.13
N GLY A 77 -4.26 1.71 -9.27
CA GLY A 77 -3.33 0.71 -8.75
C GLY A 77 -2.24 0.38 -9.79
N VAL A 78 -1.00 0.22 -9.34
CA VAL A 78 0.13 -0.18 -10.19
C VAL A 78 0.84 -1.37 -9.56
N ASP A 79 1.00 -2.45 -10.31
CA ASP A 79 1.80 -3.61 -9.90
C ASP A 79 2.48 -4.27 -11.10
N VAL A 80 3.63 -4.91 -10.86
CA VAL A 80 4.38 -5.62 -11.91
C VAL A 80 3.81 -7.01 -12.19
N ASP A 81 3.03 -7.57 -11.25
CA ASP A 81 2.50 -8.91 -11.37
C ASP A 81 1.15 -8.93 -12.08
N PRO A 82 1.06 -9.53 -13.29
CA PRO A 82 -0.20 -9.62 -14.03
C PRO A 82 -1.28 -10.42 -13.27
N ASP A 83 -0.89 -11.45 -12.50
CA ASP A 83 -1.85 -12.29 -11.78
C ASP A 83 -2.51 -11.50 -10.63
N ALA A 84 -1.71 -10.70 -9.91
CA ALA A 84 -2.19 -9.83 -8.86
C ALA A 84 -3.13 -8.73 -9.40
N VAL A 85 -2.72 -8.09 -10.49
CA VAL A 85 -3.52 -7.07 -11.18
C VAL A 85 -4.86 -7.62 -11.67
N GLU A 86 -4.87 -8.86 -12.18
CA GLU A 86 -6.11 -9.49 -12.63
C GLU A 86 -7.07 -9.76 -11.46
N ILE A 87 -6.56 -10.25 -10.31
CA ILE A 87 -7.36 -10.41 -9.09
C ILE A 87 -7.94 -9.05 -8.67
N ALA A 88 -7.12 -8.00 -8.63
CA ALA A 88 -7.56 -6.67 -8.26
C ALA A 88 -8.68 -6.14 -9.17
N ARG A 89 -8.60 -6.37 -10.48
CA ARG A 89 -9.64 -6.01 -11.45
C ARG A 89 -10.94 -6.76 -11.19
N GLN A 90 -10.87 -8.08 -11.00
CA GLN A 90 -12.02 -8.93 -10.72
C GLN A 90 -12.72 -8.53 -9.42
N GLU A 91 -11.97 -8.34 -8.35
CA GLU A 91 -12.47 -7.90 -7.05
C GLU A 91 -13.15 -6.52 -7.10
N THR A 92 -12.56 -5.60 -7.86
CA THR A 92 -13.11 -4.26 -8.11
C THR A 92 -14.42 -4.32 -8.90
N ALA A 93 -14.47 -5.11 -9.97
CA ALA A 93 -15.64 -5.29 -10.80
C ALA A 93 -16.81 -5.94 -10.02
N GLN A 94 -16.53 -6.97 -9.22
CA GLN A 94 -17.53 -7.64 -8.37
C GLN A 94 -18.18 -6.69 -7.35
N ARG A 95 -17.48 -5.63 -6.95
CA ARG A 95 -17.97 -4.60 -6.01
C ARG A 95 -18.61 -3.41 -6.70
N GLY A 96 -18.68 -3.42 -8.04
CA GLY A 96 -19.23 -2.30 -8.81
C GLY A 96 -18.39 -1.03 -8.77
N LEU A 97 -17.07 -1.16 -8.56
CA LEU A 97 -16.14 -0.04 -8.41
C LEU A 97 -15.31 0.24 -9.67
N GLY A 98 -15.60 -0.41 -10.80
CA GLY A 98 -14.81 -0.31 -12.03
C GLY A 98 -14.74 1.08 -12.65
N GLU A 99 -15.72 1.94 -12.38
CA GLU A 99 -15.71 3.34 -12.84
C GLU A 99 -14.78 4.23 -11.98
N VAL A 100 -14.46 3.79 -10.76
CA VAL A 100 -13.64 4.55 -9.80
C VAL A 100 -12.21 4.05 -9.76
N ALA A 101 -12.00 2.72 -9.80
CA ALA A 101 -10.69 2.11 -9.65
C ALA A 101 -10.25 1.34 -10.90
N ARG A 102 -9.06 1.64 -11.37
CA ARG A 102 -8.39 0.97 -12.51
C ARG A 102 -6.98 0.53 -12.14
N TYR A 103 -6.44 -0.39 -12.92
CA TYR A 103 -5.14 -1.00 -12.63
C TYR A 103 -4.23 -1.02 -13.85
N ILE A 104 -2.97 -0.68 -13.63
CA ILE A 104 -1.89 -0.69 -14.61
C ILE A 104 -0.92 -1.81 -14.24
N MET A 105 -0.72 -2.75 -15.16
CA MET A 105 0.38 -3.72 -15.05
C MET A 105 1.65 -3.03 -15.54
N GLY A 106 2.63 -2.86 -14.66
CA GLY A 106 3.88 -2.22 -15.02
C GLY A 106 4.80 -1.94 -13.83
N ASP A 107 6.02 -1.54 -14.16
CA ASP A 107 6.99 -1.10 -13.17
C ASP A 107 6.62 0.29 -12.64
N VAL A 108 6.65 0.47 -11.31
CA VAL A 108 6.36 1.74 -10.63
C VAL A 108 7.23 2.89 -11.14
N THR A 109 8.44 2.61 -11.61
CA THR A 109 9.34 3.63 -12.16
C THR A 109 8.81 4.28 -13.44
N GLN A 110 7.96 3.55 -14.18
CA GLN A 110 7.32 4.03 -15.41
C GLN A 110 6.00 4.75 -15.16
N PHE A 111 5.49 4.73 -13.93
CA PHE A 111 4.26 5.42 -13.58
C PHE A 111 4.50 6.93 -13.50
N ASN A 112 3.78 7.71 -14.31
CA ASN A 112 3.98 9.15 -14.44
C ASN A 112 2.71 10.00 -14.20
N GLU A 113 1.60 9.36 -13.83
CA GLU A 113 0.39 10.09 -13.49
C GLU A 113 0.52 10.78 -12.13
N LYS A 114 -0.11 11.95 -12.00
CA LYS A 114 -0.23 12.65 -10.73
C LYS A 114 -1.46 12.17 -9.98
N ALA A 115 -1.37 12.21 -8.67
CA ALA A 115 -2.44 11.93 -7.73
C ALA A 115 -2.41 12.95 -6.58
N ASP A 116 -3.48 12.97 -5.77
CA ASP A 116 -3.54 13.77 -4.54
C ASP A 116 -2.91 13.01 -3.38
N THR A 117 -3.10 11.69 -3.36
CA THR A 117 -2.57 10.81 -2.31
C THR A 117 -1.94 9.57 -2.92
N VAL A 118 -0.77 9.19 -2.41
CA VAL A 118 -0.15 7.88 -2.63
C VAL A 118 -0.32 7.02 -1.39
N ILE A 119 -0.72 5.78 -1.59
CA ILE A 119 -0.61 4.72 -0.57
C ILE A 119 0.27 3.63 -1.17
N GLN A 120 1.24 3.14 -0.41
CA GLN A 120 2.13 2.08 -0.87
C GLN A 120 2.58 1.16 0.25
N ASN A 121 2.54 -0.15 -0.02
CA ASN A 121 3.19 -1.17 0.78
C ASN A 121 4.16 -1.96 -0.13
N PRO A 122 5.32 -1.39 -0.45
CA PRO A 122 6.29 -2.01 -1.36
C PRO A 122 6.93 -3.25 -0.74
N PRO A 123 7.57 -4.11 -1.55
CA PRO A 123 8.36 -5.23 -1.04
C PRO A 123 9.43 -4.71 -0.08
N PHE A 124 9.58 -5.34 1.09
CA PHE A 124 10.53 -4.90 2.13
C PHE A 124 11.99 -5.22 1.82
N GLY A 125 12.28 -5.85 0.67
CA GLY A 125 13.64 -6.17 0.21
C GLY A 125 14.34 -7.24 1.04
N ALA A 126 13.61 -8.11 1.73
CA ALA A 126 14.15 -9.16 2.59
C ALA A 126 15.05 -10.15 1.84
N GLN A 127 14.83 -10.33 0.52
CA GLN A 127 15.57 -11.26 -0.32
C GLN A 127 16.66 -10.59 -1.19
N LYS A 128 16.70 -9.28 -1.27
CA LYS A 128 17.67 -8.57 -2.12
C LYS A 128 18.72 -7.88 -1.28
N ILE A 129 19.98 -7.95 -1.73
CA ILE A 129 21.14 -7.31 -1.11
C ILE A 129 20.97 -5.77 -0.97
N ASN A 130 20.01 -5.18 -1.69
CA ASN A 130 19.82 -3.72 -1.82
C ASN A 130 18.45 -3.23 -1.31
N ARG A 131 18.01 -3.63 -0.08
CA ARG A 131 16.77 -3.12 0.55
C ARG A 131 16.65 -1.60 0.47
N LYS A 132 17.70 -0.87 0.83
CA LYS A 132 17.70 0.60 0.82
C LYS A 132 17.48 1.22 -0.58
N GLU A 133 17.82 0.51 -1.65
CA GLU A 133 17.60 1.00 -3.01
C GLU A 133 16.13 0.87 -3.41
N ILE A 134 15.46 -0.22 -3.02
CA ILE A 134 14.02 -0.41 -3.25
C ILE A 134 13.23 0.64 -2.47
N ASP A 135 13.51 0.81 -1.17
CA ASP A 135 12.89 1.86 -0.36
C ASP A 135 13.06 3.24 -1.00
N ARG A 136 14.28 3.60 -1.42
CA ARG A 136 14.56 4.89 -2.07
C ARG A 136 13.78 5.09 -3.35
N LEU A 137 13.66 4.05 -4.16
CA LEU A 137 12.94 4.09 -5.43
C LEU A 137 11.45 4.39 -5.19
N PHE A 138 10.81 3.64 -4.30
CA PHE A 138 9.40 3.85 -3.97
C PHE A 138 9.14 5.19 -3.28
N MET A 139 9.98 5.59 -2.31
CA MET A 139 9.84 6.89 -1.66
C MET A 139 9.98 8.06 -2.65
N LYS A 140 10.98 7.99 -3.55
CA LYS A 140 11.17 9.00 -4.60
C LYS A 140 9.96 9.07 -5.52
N LYS A 141 9.48 7.91 -6.01
CA LYS A 141 8.33 7.86 -6.90
C LYS A 141 7.06 8.38 -6.19
N ALA A 142 6.83 7.99 -4.94
CA ALA A 142 5.66 8.46 -4.21
C ALA A 142 5.61 9.99 -4.06
N ILE A 143 6.74 10.62 -3.71
CA ILE A 143 6.87 12.08 -3.63
C ILE A 143 6.74 12.75 -5.01
N GLU A 144 7.19 12.12 -6.07
CA GLU A 144 6.99 12.62 -7.44
C GLU A 144 5.52 12.59 -7.84
N VAL A 145 4.76 11.59 -7.39
CA VAL A 145 3.36 11.35 -7.79
C VAL A 145 2.38 12.24 -7.03
N ALA A 146 2.53 12.39 -5.71
CA ALA A 146 1.53 13.05 -4.89
C ALA A 146 2.13 13.91 -3.76
N PRO A 147 1.39 14.96 -3.32
CA PRO A 147 1.75 15.75 -2.14
C PRO A 147 1.52 15.01 -0.82
N VAL A 148 0.61 14.03 -0.77
CA VAL A 148 0.33 13.21 0.42
C VAL A 148 0.77 11.78 0.17
N VAL A 149 1.58 11.21 1.07
CA VAL A 149 2.11 9.85 0.94
C VAL A 149 1.89 9.07 2.23
N TYR A 150 1.32 7.87 2.11
CA TYR A 150 1.30 6.84 3.15
C TYR A 150 2.22 5.70 2.72
N SER A 151 3.32 5.50 3.42
CA SER A 151 4.36 4.55 3.03
C SER A 151 4.70 3.58 4.15
N PHE A 152 4.63 2.28 3.83
CA PHE A 152 4.96 1.18 4.74
C PHE A 152 6.44 0.86 4.67
N HIS A 153 7.06 0.65 5.84
CA HIS A 153 8.47 0.28 5.97
C HIS A 153 8.67 -0.63 7.18
N ILE A 154 9.76 -1.39 7.19
CA ILE A 154 10.20 -2.12 8.39
C ILE A 154 10.63 -1.12 9.46
N MET A 155 10.21 -1.33 10.70
CA MET A 155 10.45 -0.39 11.81
C MET A 155 11.94 -0.12 12.05
N GLU A 156 12.79 -1.10 11.84
CA GLU A 156 14.25 -0.93 11.94
C GLU A 156 14.82 0.13 10.97
N THR A 157 14.10 0.44 9.89
CA THR A 157 14.52 1.44 8.91
C THR A 157 13.88 2.82 9.13
N GLU A 158 13.09 3.02 10.19
CA GLU A 158 12.32 4.25 10.42
C GLU A 158 13.18 5.52 10.34
N GLU A 159 14.32 5.55 11.02
CA GLU A 159 15.21 6.72 11.02
C GLU A 159 15.74 7.04 9.61
N PHE A 160 16.18 6.01 8.89
CA PHE A 160 16.65 6.16 7.51
C PHE A 160 15.53 6.70 6.60
N VAL A 161 14.32 6.14 6.68
CA VAL A 161 13.18 6.51 5.86
C VAL A 161 12.74 7.94 6.14
N ARG A 162 12.64 8.35 7.39
CA ARG A 162 12.34 9.75 7.79
C ARG A 162 13.36 10.72 7.20
N ASN A 163 14.64 10.44 7.38
CA ASN A 163 15.72 11.29 6.88
C ASN A 163 15.69 11.38 5.35
N TYR A 164 15.31 10.30 4.67
CA TYR A 164 15.25 10.28 3.22
C TYR A 164 14.04 11.05 2.69
N PHE A 165 12.84 10.90 3.28
CA PHE A 165 11.70 11.73 2.93
C PHE A 165 11.97 13.23 3.15
N CYS A 166 12.62 13.58 4.26
CA CYS A 166 13.03 14.96 4.52
C CYS A 166 13.97 15.50 3.42
N LYS A 167 14.94 14.71 2.95
CA LYS A 167 15.82 15.08 1.81
C LYS A 167 15.08 15.24 0.51
N LEU A 168 13.93 14.58 0.33
CA LEU A 168 13.05 14.73 -0.84
C LEU A 168 12.07 15.92 -0.71
N GLY A 169 12.17 16.69 0.36
CA GLY A 169 11.26 17.82 0.65
C GLY A 169 9.95 17.42 1.31
N GLY A 170 9.86 16.21 1.86
CA GLY A 170 8.69 15.72 2.58
C GLY A 170 8.79 15.91 4.09
N GLU A 171 7.69 16.27 4.73
CA GLU A 171 7.54 16.33 6.19
C GLU A 171 6.74 15.12 6.70
N VAL A 172 7.30 14.38 7.67
CA VAL A 172 6.58 13.27 8.33
C VAL A 172 5.65 13.84 9.40
N THR A 173 4.35 13.81 9.13
CA THR A 173 3.32 14.38 10.01
C THR A 173 2.72 13.37 10.97
N ASN A 174 2.58 12.10 10.56
CA ASN A 174 2.02 11.04 11.40
C ASN A 174 2.81 9.74 11.25
N VAL A 175 2.78 8.94 12.31
CA VAL A 175 3.47 7.65 12.39
C VAL A 175 2.55 6.63 13.00
N PHE A 176 2.34 5.53 12.28
CA PHE A 176 1.56 4.38 12.74
C PHE A 176 2.46 3.18 12.87
N ARG A 177 2.30 2.35 13.90
CA ARG A 177 3.13 1.18 14.16
C ARG A 177 2.27 -0.05 14.31
N TYR A 178 2.67 -1.12 13.61
CA TYR A 178 1.92 -2.38 13.58
C TYR A 178 2.86 -3.57 13.74
N ARG A 179 2.32 -4.65 14.31
CA ARG A 179 2.87 -5.99 14.14
C ARG A 179 2.22 -6.61 12.92
N PHE A 180 3.03 -6.92 11.93
CA PHE A 180 2.59 -7.41 10.65
C PHE A 180 2.87 -8.91 10.56
N PRO A 181 1.84 -9.76 10.50
CA PRO A 181 2.04 -11.19 10.35
C PRO A 181 2.50 -11.47 8.92
N LEU A 182 3.71 -12.00 8.77
CA LEU A 182 4.16 -12.54 7.49
C LEU A 182 3.84 -14.04 7.47
N PRO A 183 3.16 -14.54 6.44
CA PRO A 183 3.01 -15.97 6.23
C PRO A 183 4.38 -16.61 6.05
N LYS A 184 4.49 -17.90 6.36
CA LYS A 184 5.70 -18.70 6.15
C LYS A 184 5.95 -18.85 4.63
N ILE A 185 6.52 -17.83 4.02
CA ILE A 185 6.91 -17.83 2.60
C ILE A 185 8.37 -18.27 2.45
N TYR A 186 9.13 -18.36 3.56
CA TYR A 186 10.57 -18.63 3.55
C TYR A 186 10.90 -19.94 4.25
N ASP A 187 11.56 -20.86 3.57
CA ASP A 187 11.98 -22.18 4.09
C ASP A 187 12.90 -22.12 5.32
N PHE A 188 13.55 -20.98 5.57
CA PHE A 188 14.40 -20.79 6.74
C PHE A 188 13.66 -20.35 8.01
N HIS A 189 12.35 -20.09 7.95
CA HIS A 189 11.56 -19.79 9.14
C HIS A 189 11.09 -21.08 9.82
N GLN A 190 11.64 -21.41 11.00
CA GLN A 190 11.24 -22.57 11.79
C GLN A 190 9.89 -22.41 12.50
N LYS A 191 9.27 -21.20 12.51
CA LYS A 191 7.97 -20.91 13.09
C LYS A 191 6.92 -20.64 12.02
N GLU A 192 5.70 -21.12 12.22
CA GLU A 192 4.60 -21.01 11.27
C GLU A 192 4.15 -19.58 10.96
N ASN A 193 4.37 -18.62 11.87
CA ASN A 193 4.11 -17.20 11.66
C ASN A 193 5.28 -16.38 12.21
N VAL A 194 5.82 -15.49 11.40
CA VAL A 194 6.80 -14.49 11.82
C VAL A 194 6.11 -13.14 11.82
N GLU A 195 6.10 -12.49 12.98
CA GLU A 195 5.65 -11.10 13.06
C GLU A 195 6.83 -10.16 12.78
N VAL A 196 6.61 -9.18 11.94
CA VAL A 196 7.57 -8.12 11.65
C VAL A 196 6.98 -6.79 12.12
N ASP A 197 7.77 -6.02 12.86
CA ASP A 197 7.36 -4.68 13.25
C ASP A 197 7.45 -3.74 12.04
N VAL A 198 6.33 -3.11 11.71
CA VAL A 198 6.17 -2.22 10.55
C VAL A 198 5.78 -0.83 11.02
N VAL A 199 6.37 0.17 10.37
CA VAL A 199 6.00 1.56 10.52
C VAL A 199 5.35 2.06 9.23
N VAL A 200 4.26 2.84 9.36
CA VAL A 200 3.64 3.58 8.26
C VAL A 200 3.81 5.06 8.53
N LEU A 201 4.41 5.76 7.59
CA LEU A 201 4.62 7.19 7.68
C LEU A 201 3.62 7.91 6.78
N ARG A 202 2.90 8.90 7.34
CA ARG A 202 2.23 9.92 6.55
C ARG A 202 3.18 11.07 6.32
N VAL A 203 3.43 11.37 5.05
CA VAL A 203 4.37 12.41 4.62
C VAL A 203 3.60 13.44 3.81
N LEU A 204 3.84 14.72 4.09
CA LEU A 204 3.36 15.83 3.28
C LEU A 204 4.54 16.46 2.54
N ARG A 205 4.28 16.85 1.30
CA ARG A 205 5.19 17.68 0.50
C ARG A 205 4.42 18.91 0.01
N ASP A 206 4.98 20.07 0.26
CA ASP A 206 4.53 21.36 -0.30
C ASP A 206 4.70 21.43 -1.83
#